data_f98de8708e54139d17df3097d64f8eb4
#
_entry.id   f98de8708e54139d17df3097d64f8eb4
#
_cell.length_a   1.000
_cell.length_b   1.000
_cell.length_c   1.000
_cell.angle_alpha   90.00
_cell.angle_beta   90.00
_cell.angle_gamma   90.00
#
_symmetry.space_group_name_H-M   'P 1'
#
loop_
_entity.id
_entity.type
_entity.pdbx_description
1 polymer ?
#
loop_
_entity_poly.entity_id
_entity_poly.type
_entity_poly.pdbx_seq_one_letter_code
_entity_poly.pdbx_strand_id
1 'polypeptide(L)'
;MSIFQAVGEKGVTWLNYWDTAGGTGPDSQAYTWTLESGNQNKTVPMTQFYSDALAGNLPQFSYLNPSCCGPNTTSMHDSGLISDGEAFLKQVYESLRAGPQWKDTLFIITFDESGGYHDHVAPPLAPPPDDLTYTELAPTGINYTYTFNRLGGRIPTHLISPWVAEGAVEQFGENSFGDTVSYCASSILRTLGYLWDFEPFNDRVEWSPSFDHLIQHHARDDAIRTLPTPHTFIE
;
A
#
# COMPACT_ATOMS: atom_id res chain seq x y z
N MET A 1 -10.03 -10.12 9.45
CA MET A 1 -10.68 -9.12 8.57
C MET A 1 -9.69 -8.65 7.54
N SER A 2 -10.13 -8.30 6.32
CA SER A 2 -9.29 -7.66 5.29
C SER A 2 -9.78 -6.24 5.00
N ILE A 3 -8.94 -5.42 4.35
CA ILE A 3 -9.36 -4.08 3.90
C ILE A 3 -10.56 -4.16 2.95
N PHE A 4 -10.59 -5.15 2.05
CA PHE A 4 -11.70 -5.33 1.10
C PHE A 4 -13.03 -5.63 1.81
N GLN A 5 -12.99 -6.40 2.91
CA GLN A 5 -14.14 -6.64 3.76
C GLN A 5 -14.58 -5.36 4.47
N ALA A 6 -13.65 -4.66 5.12
CA ALA A 6 -13.95 -3.46 5.88
C ALA A 6 -14.62 -2.38 5.01
N VAL A 7 -14.03 -2.05 3.85
CA VAL A 7 -14.61 -1.07 2.93
C VAL A 7 -15.91 -1.57 2.30
N GLY A 8 -16.01 -2.87 1.99
CA GLY A 8 -17.22 -3.45 1.42
C GLY A 8 -18.42 -3.40 2.38
N GLU A 9 -18.20 -3.71 3.67
CA GLU A 9 -19.25 -3.64 4.72
C GLU A 9 -19.70 -2.20 5.00
N LYS A 10 -18.86 -1.22 4.76
CA LYS A 10 -19.20 0.21 4.86
C LYS A 10 -19.84 0.78 3.58
N GLY A 11 -20.05 -0.04 2.58
CA GLY A 11 -20.67 0.37 1.31
C GLY A 11 -19.73 1.19 0.41
N VAL A 12 -18.44 1.23 0.71
CA VAL A 12 -17.44 1.86 -0.15
C VAL A 12 -17.25 1.07 -1.42
N THR A 13 -17.36 1.71 -2.57
CA THR A 13 -17.12 1.04 -3.86
C THR A 13 -15.65 0.74 -4.03
N TRP A 14 -15.30 -0.48 -4.46
CA TRP A 14 -13.92 -0.87 -4.63
C TRP A 14 -13.70 -1.82 -5.80
N LEU A 15 -12.48 -1.77 -6.36
CA LEU A 15 -11.94 -2.73 -7.32
C LEU A 15 -10.48 -3.03 -6.97
N ASN A 16 -10.08 -4.26 -7.25
CA ASN A 16 -8.69 -4.67 -7.30
C ASN A 16 -8.27 -4.79 -8.77
N TYR A 17 -7.46 -3.86 -9.23
CA TYR A 17 -6.86 -3.87 -10.55
C TYR A 17 -5.58 -4.67 -10.52
N TRP A 18 -5.50 -5.71 -11.33
CA TRP A 18 -4.41 -6.67 -11.28
C TRP A 18 -3.72 -6.81 -12.63
N ASP A 19 -2.38 -6.76 -12.61
CA ASP A 19 -1.57 -7.06 -13.79
C ASP A 19 -1.38 -8.58 -13.90
N THR A 20 -1.93 -9.15 -14.97
CA THR A 20 -1.95 -10.59 -15.21
C THR A 20 -0.62 -11.14 -15.74
N ALA A 21 0.37 -10.31 -16.01
CA ALA A 21 1.66 -10.71 -16.57
C ALA A 21 2.59 -11.39 -15.56
N GLY A 22 2.28 -11.33 -14.25
CA GLY A 22 3.07 -11.93 -13.18
C GLY A 22 2.56 -13.30 -12.75
N GLY A 23 3.40 -14.02 -11.97
CA GLY A 23 3.10 -15.35 -11.43
C GLY A 23 2.23 -15.35 -10.18
N THR A 24 1.97 -14.20 -9.57
CA THR A 24 1.14 -14.05 -8.36
C THR A 24 -0.29 -13.69 -8.72
N GLY A 25 -1.24 -14.16 -7.92
CA GLY A 25 -2.65 -13.79 -8.05
C GLY A 25 -2.94 -12.41 -7.46
N PRO A 26 -4.16 -11.89 -7.67
CA PRO A 26 -4.57 -10.62 -7.08
C PRO A 26 -4.79 -10.74 -5.57
N ASP A 27 -4.35 -9.74 -4.81
CA ASP A 27 -4.39 -9.75 -3.34
C ASP A 27 -5.80 -9.90 -2.78
N SER A 28 -6.80 -9.33 -3.44
CA SER A 28 -8.18 -9.45 -2.97
C SER A 28 -8.66 -10.90 -2.93
N GLN A 29 -8.17 -11.76 -3.82
CA GLN A 29 -8.56 -13.18 -3.87
C GLN A 29 -7.78 -14.05 -2.88
N ALA A 30 -6.77 -13.53 -2.20
CA ALA A 30 -6.11 -14.21 -1.09
C ALA A 30 -6.99 -14.28 0.18
N TYR A 31 -8.08 -13.53 0.23
CA TYR A 31 -8.96 -13.48 1.39
C TYR A 31 -10.24 -14.26 1.18
N THR A 32 -10.52 -15.15 2.14
CA THR A 32 -11.73 -16.00 2.16
C THR A 32 -13.02 -15.20 1.98
N TRP A 33 -13.12 -14.03 2.64
CA TRP A 33 -14.29 -13.17 2.51
C TRP A 33 -14.59 -12.77 1.05
N THR A 34 -13.57 -12.41 0.27
CA THR A 34 -13.75 -12.05 -1.15
C THR A 34 -14.31 -13.20 -1.95
N LEU A 35 -13.83 -14.41 -1.68
CA LEU A 35 -14.25 -15.63 -2.39
C LEU A 35 -15.68 -16.06 -2.02
N GLU A 36 -16.00 -16.03 -0.73
CA GLU A 36 -17.28 -16.50 -0.20
C GLU A 36 -18.44 -15.49 -0.34
N SER A 37 -18.13 -14.19 -0.35
CA SER A 37 -19.11 -13.12 -0.48
C SER A 37 -19.53 -12.80 -1.93
N GLY A 38 -19.02 -13.55 -2.92
CA GLY A 38 -19.34 -13.32 -4.33
C GLY A 38 -18.68 -12.08 -4.95
N ASN A 39 -17.60 -11.58 -4.33
CA ASN A 39 -16.90 -10.36 -4.77
C ASN A 39 -15.71 -10.62 -5.74
N GLN A 40 -15.56 -11.85 -6.28
CA GLN A 40 -14.49 -12.18 -7.23
C GLN A 40 -14.51 -11.31 -8.49
N ASN A 41 -15.70 -10.89 -8.91
CA ASN A 41 -15.89 -10.00 -10.05
C ASN A 41 -15.36 -8.58 -9.84
N LYS A 42 -14.96 -8.23 -8.62
CA LYS A 42 -14.28 -6.96 -8.31
C LYS A 42 -12.77 -7.00 -8.56
N THR A 43 -12.24 -8.13 -9.01
CA THR A 43 -10.88 -8.25 -9.52
C THR A 43 -10.91 -8.11 -11.03
N VAL A 44 -10.23 -7.09 -11.54
CA VAL A 44 -10.26 -6.70 -12.95
C VAL A 44 -8.85 -6.46 -13.48
N PRO A 45 -8.61 -6.56 -14.80
CA PRO A 45 -7.27 -6.36 -15.34
C PRO A 45 -6.80 -4.90 -15.20
N MET A 46 -5.48 -4.72 -15.06
CA MET A 46 -4.84 -3.41 -14.94
C MET A 46 -5.13 -2.48 -16.12
N THR A 47 -5.39 -3.03 -17.32
CA THR A 47 -5.82 -2.24 -18.49
C THR A 47 -7.13 -1.48 -18.27
N GLN A 48 -8.02 -2.02 -17.44
CA GLN A 48 -9.26 -1.35 -17.08
C GLN A 48 -9.00 -0.14 -16.17
N PHE A 49 -8.01 -0.20 -15.27
CA PHE A 49 -7.62 0.95 -14.43
C PHE A 49 -7.33 2.19 -15.29
N TYR A 50 -6.54 2.04 -16.34
CA TYR A 50 -6.18 3.17 -17.20
C TYR A 50 -7.39 3.79 -17.88
N SER A 51 -8.32 2.96 -18.36
CA SER A 51 -9.56 3.45 -18.97
C SER A 51 -10.49 4.10 -17.95
N ASP A 52 -10.63 3.51 -16.76
CA ASP A 52 -11.47 4.05 -15.68
C ASP A 52 -10.91 5.39 -15.16
N ALA A 53 -9.59 5.48 -14.97
CA ALA A 53 -8.93 6.72 -14.54
C ALA A 53 -9.16 7.86 -15.53
N LEU A 54 -8.98 7.61 -16.83
CA LEU A 54 -9.18 8.61 -17.88
C LEU A 54 -10.65 9.02 -18.04
N ALA A 55 -11.56 8.07 -17.84
CA ALA A 55 -13.01 8.32 -17.96
C ALA A 55 -13.66 8.90 -16.68
N GLY A 56 -12.95 8.89 -15.54
CA GLY A 56 -13.50 9.31 -14.24
C GLY A 56 -14.42 8.26 -13.61
N ASN A 57 -14.16 6.99 -13.84
CA ASN A 57 -14.94 5.85 -13.36
C ASN A 57 -14.24 5.04 -12.26
N LEU A 58 -13.17 5.57 -11.67
CA LEU A 58 -12.51 4.87 -10.55
C LEU A 58 -13.47 4.77 -9.36
N PRO A 59 -13.51 3.60 -8.70
CA PRO A 59 -14.27 3.46 -7.45
C PRO A 59 -13.59 4.27 -6.33
N GLN A 60 -14.28 4.40 -5.20
CA GLN A 60 -13.77 5.11 -4.02
C GLN A 60 -12.47 4.49 -3.49
N PHE A 61 -12.32 3.18 -3.56
CA PHE A 61 -11.10 2.46 -3.21
C PHE A 61 -10.60 1.63 -4.39
N SER A 62 -9.47 2.02 -4.96
CA SER A 62 -8.78 1.33 -6.05
C SER A 62 -7.50 0.69 -5.51
N TYR A 63 -7.43 -0.63 -5.49
CA TYR A 63 -6.23 -1.38 -5.09
C TYR A 63 -5.52 -1.91 -6.35
N LEU A 64 -4.25 -1.59 -6.49
CA LEU A 64 -3.47 -1.92 -7.67
C LEU A 64 -2.39 -2.94 -7.33
N ASN A 65 -2.41 -4.08 -8.04
CA ASN A 65 -1.35 -5.07 -7.99
C ASN A 65 -0.50 -4.99 -9.26
N PRO A 66 0.79 -4.61 -9.15
CA PRO A 66 1.74 -4.79 -10.23
C PRO A 66 1.98 -6.28 -10.50
N SER A 67 2.50 -6.63 -11.67
CA SER A 67 2.99 -7.98 -11.92
C SER A 67 4.20 -8.28 -11.04
N CYS A 68 4.28 -9.50 -10.44
CA CYS A 68 5.31 -9.80 -9.47
C CYS A 68 6.10 -11.07 -9.75
N CYS A 69 7.28 -11.06 -9.14
CA CYS A 69 8.06 -12.20 -8.72
C CYS A 69 8.70 -13.00 -9.86
N GLY A 70 8.94 -12.35 -11.01
CA GLY A 70 9.63 -12.92 -12.16
C GLY A 70 10.40 -11.88 -12.97
N PRO A 71 11.18 -12.28 -13.96
CA PRO A 71 11.81 -11.35 -14.89
C PRO A 71 10.75 -10.59 -15.69
N ASN A 72 11.03 -9.33 -16.02
CA ASN A 72 10.11 -8.43 -16.73
C ASN A 72 8.80 -8.14 -15.99
N THR A 73 8.83 -8.17 -14.65
CA THR A 73 7.69 -7.78 -13.80
C THR A 73 7.85 -6.35 -13.27
N THR A 74 6.74 -5.76 -12.82
CA THR A 74 6.66 -4.33 -12.48
C THR A 74 6.58 -4.04 -10.99
N SER A 75 6.71 -5.07 -10.14
CA SER A 75 6.62 -4.95 -8.67
C SER A 75 7.88 -4.43 -7.99
N MET A 76 9.01 -4.33 -8.70
CA MET A 76 10.35 -4.05 -8.13
C MET A 76 10.88 -5.17 -7.19
N HIS A 77 10.27 -6.37 -7.20
CA HIS A 77 10.86 -7.54 -6.56
C HIS A 77 12.25 -7.82 -7.16
N ASP A 78 13.17 -8.35 -6.38
CA ASP A 78 14.60 -8.50 -6.72
C ASP A 78 14.89 -9.27 -8.01
N SER A 79 13.94 -10.06 -8.51
CA SER A 79 14.03 -10.75 -9.81
C SER A 79 13.65 -9.89 -11.02
N GLY A 80 13.10 -8.69 -10.80
CA GLY A 80 12.72 -7.72 -11.82
C GLY A 80 13.62 -6.48 -11.83
N LEU A 81 13.44 -5.62 -12.82
CA LEU A 81 14.14 -4.35 -12.91
C LEU A 81 13.36 -3.26 -12.18
N ILE A 82 14.04 -2.44 -11.38
CA ILE A 82 13.43 -1.27 -10.74
C ILE A 82 12.87 -0.31 -11.79
N SER A 83 13.56 -0.14 -12.92
CA SER A 83 13.09 0.70 -14.03
C SER A 83 11.75 0.28 -14.62
N ASP A 84 11.41 -1.02 -14.60
CA ASP A 84 10.12 -1.52 -15.06
C ASP A 84 9.00 -1.13 -14.08
N GLY A 85 9.28 -1.22 -12.79
CA GLY A 85 8.37 -0.73 -11.74
C GLY A 85 8.21 0.80 -11.78
N GLU A 86 9.28 1.55 -12.02
CA GLU A 86 9.20 3.01 -12.19
C GLU A 86 8.37 3.39 -13.42
N ALA A 87 8.50 2.63 -14.52
CA ALA A 87 7.68 2.82 -15.72
C ALA A 87 6.19 2.56 -15.44
N PHE A 88 5.89 1.51 -14.68
CA PHE A 88 4.54 1.21 -14.21
C PHE A 88 3.98 2.34 -13.34
N LEU A 89 4.72 2.79 -12.34
CA LEU A 89 4.30 3.90 -11.46
C LEU A 89 4.09 5.20 -12.24
N LYS A 90 4.95 5.49 -13.22
CA LYS A 90 4.78 6.61 -14.12
C LYS A 90 3.46 6.53 -14.89
N GLN A 91 3.15 5.38 -15.48
CA GLN A 91 1.91 5.17 -16.24
C GLN A 91 0.66 5.30 -15.34
N VAL A 92 0.69 4.76 -14.12
CA VAL A 92 -0.39 4.90 -13.14
C VAL A 92 -0.59 6.37 -12.79
N TYR A 93 0.47 7.06 -12.37
CA TYR A 93 0.40 8.47 -12.00
C TYR A 93 -0.13 9.35 -13.15
N GLU A 94 0.40 9.20 -14.35
CA GLU A 94 0.00 10.02 -15.49
C GLU A 94 -1.45 9.77 -15.91
N SER A 95 -1.95 8.53 -15.74
CA SER A 95 -3.36 8.21 -15.97
C SER A 95 -4.28 8.89 -14.95
N LEU A 96 -3.92 8.84 -13.67
CA LEU A 96 -4.62 9.58 -12.61
C LEU A 96 -4.59 11.08 -12.87
N ARG A 97 -3.41 11.60 -13.20
CA ARG A 97 -3.17 13.03 -13.40
C ARG A 97 -3.90 13.60 -14.63
N ALA A 98 -4.15 12.77 -15.64
CA ALA A 98 -4.93 13.13 -16.83
C ALA A 98 -6.44 13.01 -16.61
N GLY A 99 -6.86 12.19 -15.65
CA GLY A 99 -8.26 11.92 -15.36
C GLY A 99 -8.97 13.02 -14.58
N PRO A 100 -10.30 13.11 -14.67
CA PRO A 100 -11.08 14.15 -14.00
C PRO A 100 -11.15 13.98 -12.47
N GLN A 101 -10.88 12.77 -11.95
CA GLN A 101 -10.91 12.48 -10.51
C GLN A 101 -9.58 12.82 -9.79
N TRP A 102 -8.55 13.30 -10.49
CA TRP A 102 -7.28 13.69 -9.87
C TRP A 102 -7.45 14.60 -8.66
N LYS A 103 -8.35 15.56 -8.76
CA LYS A 103 -8.63 16.54 -7.70
C LYS A 103 -9.22 15.92 -6.42
N ASP A 104 -9.74 14.70 -6.50
CA ASP A 104 -10.37 13.96 -5.41
C ASP A 104 -9.57 12.69 -5.05
N THR A 105 -8.32 12.57 -5.56
CA THR A 105 -7.50 11.36 -5.41
C THR A 105 -6.41 11.55 -4.34
N LEU A 106 -6.30 10.58 -3.44
CA LEU A 106 -5.09 10.30 -2.67
C LEU A 106 -4.46 9.02 -3.23
N PHE A 107 -3.34 9.15 -3.90
CA PHE A 107 -2.56 8.02 -4.43
C PHE A 107 -1.47 7.65 -3.44
N ILE A 108 -1.52 6.44 -2.90
CA ILE A 108 -0.56 5.90 -1.95
C ILE A 108 0.29 4.85 -2.66
N ILE A 109 1.61 5.04 -2.63
CA ILE A 109 2.58 4.04 -3.07
C ILE A 109 3.27 3.52 -1.82
N THR A 110 3.25 2.21 -1.63
CA THR A 110 3.94 1.56 -0.52
C THR A 110 4.48 0.20 -0.97
N PHE A 111 5.33 -0.39 -0.15
CA PHE A 111 5.91 -1.71 -0.39
C PHE A 111 5.47 -2.66 0.72
N ASP A 112 5.38 -3.93 0.42
CA ASP A 112 5.02 -4.99 1.37
C ASP A 112 6.17 -5.28 2.34
N GLU A 113 7.42 -5.18 1.85
CA GLU A 113 8.61 -5.45 2.66
C GLU A 113 9.84 -4.71 2.09
N SER A 114 10.98 -4.83 2.76
CA SER A 114 12.22 -4.09 2.47
C SER A 114 13.10 -4.70 1.36
N GLY A 115 12.63 -5.70 0.61
CA GLY A 115 13.34 -6.32 -0.51
C GLY A 115 14.56 -7.18 -0.11
N GLY A 116 14.68 -7.58 1.16
CA GLY A 116 15.84 -8.32 1.66
C GLY A 116 17.11 -7.47 1.79
N TYR A 117 17.03 -6.16 1.58
CA TYR A 117 18.16 -5.24 1.73
C TYR A 117 18.51 -4.99 3.19
N HIS A 118 19.82 -4.78 3.45
CA HIS A 118 20.28 -4.41 4.77
C HIS A 118 19.85 -2.99 5.17
N ASP A 119 19.39 -2.85 6.41
CA ASP A 119 19.13 -1.55 7.04
C ASP A 119 19.98 -1.41 8.31
N HIS A 120 20.51 -0.21 8.55
CA HIS A 120 21.27 0.13 9.75
C HIS A 120 20.38 0.51 10.94
N VAL A 121 19.07 0.63 10.75
CA VAL A 121 18.09 0.90 11.80
C VAL A 121 17.38 -0.38 12.19
N ALA A 122 17.51 -0.77 13.45
CA ALA A 122 16.79 -1.93 13.97
C ALA A 122 15.26 -1.66 13.98
N PRO A 123 14.43 -2.64 13.58
CA PRO A 123 12.98 -2.49 13.66
C PRO A 123 12.52 -2.13 15.08
N PRO A 124 11.71 -1.07 15.25
CA PRO A 124 11.23 -0.66 16.58
C PRO A 124 10.22 -1.65 17.14
N LEU A 125 10.05 -1.63 18.47
CA LEU A 125 9.00 -2.41 19.14
C LEU A 125 7.61 -1.88 18.77
N ALA A 126 6.66 -2.80 18.67
CA ALA A 126 5.27 -2.52 18.41
C ALA A 126 4.41 -3.63 19.03
N PRO A 127 3.14 -3.39 19.40
CA PRO A 127 2.27 -4.45 19.91
C PRO A 127 2.14 -5.58 18.87
N PRO A 128 2.10 -6.84 19.27
CA PRO A 128 1.77 -7.94 18.37
C PRO A 128 0.36 -7.75 17.80
N PRO A 129 0.08 -8.18 16.57
CA PRO A 129 -1.26 -8.05 15.98
C PRO A 129 -2.28 -9.00 16.60
N ASP A 130 -1.81 -10.08 17.25
CA ASP A 130 -2.58 -11.11 17.91
C ASP A 130 -1.67 -11.91 18.88
N ASP A 131 -2.20 -12.98 19.46
CA ASP A 131 -1.47 -13.85 20.42
C ASP A 131 -0.68 -14.97 19.72
N LEU A 132 -0.60 -14.98 18.41
CA LEU A 132 0.14 -16.00 17.66
C LEU A 132 1.64 -15.84 17.83
N THR A 133 2.33 -16.97 17.89
CA THR A 133 3.79 -17.06 17.89
C THR A 133 4.24 -17.99 16.78
N TYR A 134 5.42 -17.75 16.24
CA TYR A 134 6.04 -18.63 15.26
C TYR A 134 7.39 -19.12 15.78
N THR A 135 7.61 -20.43 15.75
CA THR A 135 8.87 -21.04 16.18
C THR A 135 9.53 -21.75 14.99
N GLU A 136 10.76 -21.42 14.72
CA GLU A 136 11.57 -22.01 13.64
C GLU A 136 12.86 -22.55 14.21
N LEU A 137 13.29 -23.71 13.66
CA LEU A 137 14.60 -24.29 13.93
C LEU A 137 15.62 -23.64 12.98
N ALA A 138 16.50 -22.80 13.52
CA ALA A 138 17.57 -22.22 12.75
C ALA A 138 18.59 -23.28 12.28
N PRO A 139 19.37 -23.01 11.22
CA PRO A 139 20.46 -23.87 10.76
C PRO A 139 21.51 -24.20 11.84
N THR A 140 21.58 -23.35 12.87
CA THR A 140 22.45 -23.55 14.05
C THR A 140 21.93 -24.61 15.04
N GLY A 141 20.74 -25.18 14.81
CA GLY A 141 20.09 -26.12 15.73
C GLY A 141 19.38 -25.48 16.92
N ILE A 142 19.22 -24.15 16.92
CA ILE A 142 18.54 -23.42 17.97
C ILE A 142 17.13 -23.05 17.52
N ASN A 143 16.13 -23.27 18.37
CA ASN A 143 14.78 -22.80 18.13
C ASN A 143 14.67 -21.30 18.43
N TYR A 144 14.16 -20.54 17.47
CA TYR A 144 13.78 -19.14 17.64
C TYR A 144 12.26 -19.03 17.64
N THR A 145 11.73 -18.45 18.70
CA THR A 145 10.31 -18.13 18.81
C THR A 145 10.13 -16.62 18.54
N TYR A 146 9.35 -16.30 17.53
CA TYR A 146 9.00 -14.92 17.16
C TYR A 146 7.58 -14.62 17.66
N THR A 147 7.43 -13.50 18.36
CA THR A 147 6.19 -13.07 19.00
C THR A 147 5.54 -11.89 18.31
N PHE A 148 6.05 -11.48 17.15
CA PHE A 148 5.54 -10.36 16.35
C PHE A 148 5.46 -9.01 17.09
N ASN A 149 6.29 -8.81 18.10
CA ASN A 149 6.31 -7.64 18.98
C ASN A 149 7.19 -6.49 18.46
N ARG A 150 7.44 -6.44 17.16
CA ARG A 150 8.19 -5.39 16.48
C ARG A 150 7.70 -5.17 15.05
N LEU A 151 8.06 -4.01 14.48
CA LEU A 151 7.85 -3.73 13.07
C LEU A 151 8.87 -4.51 12.21
N GLY A 152 8.71 -4.45 10.89
CA GLY A 152 9.68 -4.95 9.91
C GLY A 152 10.79 -3.96 9.57
N GLY A 153 11.60 -4.28 8.55
CA GLY A 153 12.54 -3.35 7.94
C GLY A 153 11.82 -2.13 7.36
N ARG A 154 12.54 -0.99 7.28
CA ARG A 154 11.92 0.25 6.77
C ARG A 154 11.56 0.11 5.29
N ILE A 155 10.37 0.59 4.95
CA ILE A 155 9.87 0.72 3.59
C ILE A 155 9.50 2.18 3.33
N PRO A 156 9.72 2.72 2.10
CA PRO A 156 9.22 4.04 1.76
C PRO A 156 7.72 3.98 1.50
N THR A 157 7.02 5.05 1.90
CA THR A 157 5.62 5.24 1.54
C THR A 157 5.44 6.66 1.01
N HIS A 158 4.79 6.82 -0.13
CA HIS A 158 4.56 8.10 -0.77
C HIS A 158 3.06 8.41 -0.78
N LEU A 159 2.72 9.60 -0.28
CA LEU A 159 1.38 10.16 -0.36
C LEU A 159 1.36 11.21 -1.48
N ILE A 160 0.59 10.98 -2.52
CA ILE A 160 0.57 11.80 -3.72
C ILE A 160 -0.86 12.28 -3.96
N SER A 161 -1.08 13.58 -3.82
CA SER A 161 -2.39 14.20 -3.93
C SER A 161 -2.26 15.71 -4.13
N PRO A 162 -3.24 16.38 -4.74
CA PRO A 162 -3.34 17.84 -4.63
C PRO A 162 -3.48 18.34 -3.20
N TRP A 163 -3.92 17.50 -2.28
CA TRP A 163 -4.20 17.84 -0.87
C TRP A 163 -3.04 17.57 0.07
N VAL A 164 -1.87 17.17 -0.43
CA VAL A 164 -0.67 16.88 0.38
C VAL A 164 0.41 17.90 0.04
N ALA A 165 1.12 18.40 1.07
CA ALA A 165 2.22 19.35 0.89
C ALA A 165 3.36 18.72 0.08
N GLU A 166 4.01 19.53 -0.78
CA GLU A 166 5.21 19.12 -1.49
C GLU A 166 6.39 18.99 -0.53
N GLY A 167 7.14 17.88 -0.66
CA GLY A 167 8.40 17.67 0.04
C GLY A 167 8.28 17.46 1.55
N ALA A 168 7.06 17.26 2.08
CA ALA A 168 6.88 16.86 3.47
C ALA A 168 7.45 15.46 3.69
N VAL A 169 8.22 15.28 4.77
CA VAL A 169 8.82 13.98 5.16
C VAL A 169 8.58 13.77 6.64
N GLU A 170 7.90 12.70 6.98
CA GLU A 170 7.65 12.31 8.37
C GLU A 170 8.01 10.85 8.60
N GLN A 171 8.57 10.56 9.78
CA GLN A 171 8.90 9.19 10.22
C GLN A 171 8.05 8.74 11.40
N PHE A 172 7.52 9.68 12.16
CA PHE A 172 6.80 9.44 13.41
C PHE A 172 5.50 10.21 13.39
N GLY A 173 4.46 9.61 13.94
CA GLY A 173 3.17 10.25 14.15
C GLY A 173 2.67 10.00 15.56
N GLU A 174 1.66 10.74 15.99
CA GLU A 174 0.97 10.51 17.23
C GLU A 174 -0.13 9.45 17.04
N ASN A 175 -0.16 8.45 17.91
CA ASN A 175 -1.22 7.45 17.92
C ASN A 175 -2.41 7.89 18.78
N SER A 176 -3.48 7.11 18.81
CA SER A 176 -4.70 7.40 19.59
C SER A 176 -4.49 7.39 21.10
N PHE A 177 -3.34 6.90 21.58
CA PHE A 177 -2.96 6.88 22.99
C PHE A 177 -2.11 8.09 23.40
N GLY A 178 -1.75 8.98 22.47
CA GLY A 178 -0.89 10.14 22.67
C GLY A 178 0.61 9.83 22.64
N ASP A 179 0.99 8.65 22.16
CA ASP A 179 2.40 8.29 22.01
C ASP A 179 2.91 8.69 20.61
N THR A 180 4.14 9.19 20.54
CA THR A 180 4.87 9.39 19.29
C THR A 180 5.53 8.08 18.88
N VAL A 181 5.06 7.49 17.78
CA VAL A 181 5.52 6.18 17.30
C VAL A 181 5.83 6.21 15.80
N SER A 182 6.59 5.21 15.32
CA SER A 182 6.91 5.11 13.90
C SER A 182 5.68 4.80 13.07
N TYR A 183 5.59 5.43 11.90
CA TYR A 183 4.65 4.95 10.87
C TYR A 183 4.97 3.52 10.45
N CYS A 184 3.95 2.79 10.05
CA CYS A 184 4.05 1.42 9.56
C CYS A 184 2.95 1.13 8.53
N ALA A 185 2.97 -0.03 7.91
CA ALA A 185 1.95 -0.41 6.93
C ALA A 185 0.51 -0.32 7.49
N SER A 186 0.33 -0.61 8.79
CA SER A 186 -0.96 -0.49 9.46
C SER A 186 -1.45 0.96 9.61
N SER A 187 -0.58 1.96 9.46
CA SER A 187 -0.96 3.39 9.45
C SER A 187 -1.90 3.72 8.29
N ILE A 188 -1.76 3.02 7.16
CA ILE A 188 -2.70 3.15 6.03
C ILE A 188 -4.09 2.67 6.46
N LEU A 189 -4.19 1.50 7.08
CA LEU A 189 -5.47 0.96 7.58
C LEU A 189 -6.09 1.87 8.63
N ARG A 190 -5.25 2.42 9.55
CA ARG A 190 -5.72 3.35 10.57
C ARG A 190 -6.32 4.62 9.96
N THR A 191 -5.63 5.21 8.98
CA THR A 191 -6.09 6.40 8.27
C THR A 191 -7.39 6.13 7.49
N LEU A 192 -7.48 4.99 6.78
CA LEU A 192 -8.68 4.60 6.07
C LEU A 192 -9.84 4.28 7.01
N GLY A 193 -9.55 3.77 8.22
CA GLY A 193 -10.55 3.56 9.27
C GLY A 193 -11.21 4.88 9.69
N TYR A 194 -10.45 5.95 9.86
CA TYR A 194 -11.01 7.27 10.12
C TYR A 194 -11.78 7.84 8.94
N LEU A 195 -11.31 7.61 7.71
CA LEU A 195 -11.97 8.11 6.51
C LEU A 195 -13.33 7.44 6.26
N TRP A 196 -13.44 6.14 6.51
CA TRP A 196 -14.62 5.34 6.17
C TRP A 196 -15.31 4.70 7.38
N ASP A 197 -14.97 5.14 8.59
CA ASP A 197 -15.63 4.76 9.84
C ASP A 197 -15.66 3.24 10.09
N PHE A 198 -14.52 2.58 9.93
CA PHE A 198 -14.38 1.19 10.35
C PHE A 198 -13.38 1.05 11.50
N GLU A 199 -13.65 0.08 12.38
CA GLU A 199 -12.84 -0.16 13.56
C GLU A 199 -11.46 -0.78 13.22
N PRO A 200 -10.43 -0.58 14.05
CA PRO A 200 -9.16 -1.25 13.89
C PRO A 200 -9.32 -2.78 13.84
N PHE A 201 -8.55 -3.45 12.99
CA PHE A 201 -8.63 -4.90 12.81
C PHE A 201 -8.04 -5.69 13.98
N ASN A 202 -7.08 -5.09 14.67
CA ASN A 202 -6.32 -5.65 15.78
C ASN A 202 -5.56 -4.56 16.53
N ASP A 203 -4.89 -4.92 17.62
CA ASP A 203 -4.14 -4.01 18.49
C ASP A 203 -3.03 -3.26 17.73
N ARG A 204 -2.41 -3.88 16.71
CA ARG A 204 -1.39 -3.24 15.89
C ARG A 204 -1.96 -2.08 15.06
N VAL A 205 -3.14 -2.27 14.47
CA VAL A 205 -3.82 -1.20 13.71
C VAL A 205 -4.29 -0.09 14.64
N GLU A 206 -4.80 -0.43 15.84
CA GLU A 206 -5.23 0.54 16.83
C GLU A 206 -4.07 1.40 17.34
N TRP A 207 -2.92 0.77 17.59
CA TRP A 207 -1.69 1.43 18.04
C TRP A 207 -1.05 2.30 16.94
N SER A 208 -1.27 2.03 15.67
CA SER A 208 -0.60 2.73 14.58
C SER A 208 -1.02 4.20 14.51
N PRO A 209 -0.10 5.13 14.23
CA PRO A 209 -0.45 6.52 13.98
C PRO A 209 -1.14 6.63 12.61
N SER A 210 -2.12 7.52 12.50
CA SER A 210 -2.69 7.89 11.20
C SER A 210 -1.91 9.05 10.57
N PHE A 211 -2.11 9.25 9.29
CA PHE A 211 -1.51 10.38 8.56
C PHE A 211 -2.56 11.33 7.96
N ASP A 212 -3.78 11.32 8.47
CA ASP A 212 -4.86 12.22 8.03
C ASP A 212 -4.52 13.71 8.20
N HIS A 213 -3.70 14.07 9.22
CA HIS A 213 -3.21 15.43 9.44
C HIS A 213 -2.32 15.96 8.29
N LEU A 214 -1.77 15.08 7.43
CA LEU A 214 -1.01 15.48 6.24
C LEU A 214 -1.92 15.92 5.09
N ILE A 215 -3.22 15.65 5.17
CA ILE A 215 -4.19 16.09 4.17
C ILE A 215 -4.61 17.51 4.48
N GLN A 216 -4.26 18.43 3.60
CA GLN A 216 -4.48 19.85 3.77
C GLN A 216 -5.93 20.26 3.45
N HIS A 217 -6.34 21.42 3.96
CA HIS A 217 -7.66 22.02 3.69
C HIS A 217 -7.73 22.73 2.33
N HIS A 218 -6.62 22.90 1.64
CA HIS A 218 -6.53 23.57 0.35
C HIS A 218 -5.75 22.69 -0.63
N ALA A 219 -6.34 22.47 -1.79
CA ALA A 219 -5.67 21.74 -2.86
C ALA A 219 -4.66 22.65 -3.56
N ARG A 220 -3.48 22.08 -3.89
CA ARG A 220 -2.46 22.70 -4.74
C ARG A 220 -2.73 22.35 -6.21
N ASP A 221 -2.30 23.17 -7.14
CA ASP A 221 -2.46 22.98 -8.59
C ASP A 221 -1.14 22.77 -9.35
N ASP A 222 -0.01 22.83 -8.65
CA ASP A 222 1.35 22.78 -9.18
C ASP A 222 1.92 21.37 -9.33
N ALA A 223 1.17 20.32 -9.00
CA ALA A 223 1.60 18.94 -9.20
C ALA A 223 1.95 18.69 -10.69
N ILE A 224 3.15 18.19 -10.94
CA ILE A 224 3.64 17.93 -12.31
C ILE A 224 2.70 17.01 -13.06
N ARG A 225 2.63 17.14 -14.39
CA ARG A 225 1.74 16.32 -15.24
C ARG A 225 2.41 15.07 -15.76
N THR A 226 3.71 15.12 -15.93
CA THR A 226 4.51 14.05 -16.55
C THR A 226 5.73 13.79 -15.70
N LEU A 227 5.92 12.54 -15.29
CA LEU A 227 7.10 12.09 -14.57
C LEU A 227 8.28 11.88 -15.54
N PRO A 228 9.53 11.97 -15.07
CA PRO A 228 10.70 11.60 -15.85
C PRO A 228 10.58 10.19 -16.43
N THR A 229 11.26 9.94 -17.54
CA THR A 229 11.41 8.58 -18.05
C THR A 229 12.38 7.80 -17.17
N PRO A 230 12.04 6.60 -16.72
CA PRO A 230 12.95 5.75 -15.96
C PRO A 230 14.23 5.43 -16.74
N HIS A 231 15.33 5.32 -16.02
CA HIS A 231 16.61 4.92 -16.59
C HIS A 231 16.94 3.49 -16.19
N THR A 232 17.34 2.68 -17.17
CA THR A 232 17.90 1.37 -16.92
C THR A 232 19.41 1.50 -16.75
N PHE A 233 19.94 1.10 -15.58
CA PHE A 233 21.38 1.11 -15.27
C PHE A 233 22.08 -0.21 -15.62
N ILE A 234 21.58 -0.96 -16.58
CA ILE A 234 22.23 -2.17 -17.09
C ILE A 234 23.05 -1.77 -18.30
N GLU A 235 24.38 -1.88 -18.17
CA GLU A 235 25.32 -1.87 -19.29
C GLU A 235 25.48 -3.29 -19.85
#